data_f0a880f0adb1988fe0c5fff5aea67317
#
_entry.id   f0a880f0adb1988fe0c5fff5aea67317
#
_cell.length_a   1.000
_cell.length_b   1.000
_cell.length_c   1.000
_cell.angle_alpha   90.00
_cell.angle_beta   90.00
_cell.angle_gamma   90.00
#
_symmetry.space_group_name_H-M   'P 1'
#
loop_
_entity.id
_entity.type
_entity.pdbx_description
1 polymer ?
#
loop_
_entity_poly.entity_id
_entity_poly.type
_entity_poly.pdbx_seq_one_letter_code
_entity_poly.pdbx_strand_id
1 'polypeptide(L)'
;SEVPLKAGSSELQKNPYQTWQDVNSNLPDIKIEVLGPPPTSGTRDAFVELAMEKGAKSILSLEELRTSSKNGKIEFEKIAHTIREDGAFIEAGENDNLIIQKLIQNPNAIGIFGFSFLDQNTDKVQGSIVNSAIPSFDNILQGKYPISRSLFFYVKKNHIRMKPSLTEYVKEFTSDN
;
A
#
# COMPACT_ATOMS: atom_id res chain seq x y z
N SER A 1 13.79 -5.15 -3.80
CA SER A 1 12.74 -6.17 -3.82
C SER A 1 13.32 -7.49 -4.31
N GLU A 2 13.18 -8.51 -3.50
CA GLU A 2 13.68 -9.87 -3.76
C GLU A 2 12.48 -10.84 -3.76
N VAL A 3 12.61 -11.91 -4.52
CA VAL A 3 11.60 -12.97 -4.63
C VAL A 3 12.29 -14.32 -4.55
N PRO A 4 11.60 -15.40 -4.14
CA PRO A 4 12.17 -16.74 -4.20
C PRO A 4 12.63 -17.12 -5.61
N LEU A 5 13.79 -17.78 -5.73
CA LEU A 5 14.35 -18.23 -7.01
C LEU A 5 13.41 -19.20 -7.73
N LYS A 6 12.71 -20.03 -6.95
CA LYS A 6 11.65 -20.96 -7.41
C LYS A 6 10.56 -21.03 -6.36
N ALA A 7 9.36 -21.43 -6.74
CA ALA A 7 8.28 -21.70 -5.80
C ALA A 7 8.76 -22.68 -4.72
N GLY A 8 8.67 -22.28 -3.45
CA GLY A 8 9.12 -23.07 -2.29
C GLY A 8 10.63 -23.03 -2.01
N SER A 9 11.44 -22.25 -2.76
CA SER A 9 12.87 -22.08 -2.47
C SER A 9 13.07 -21.11 -1.32
N SER A 10 14.07 -21.38 -0.47
CA SER A 10 14.60 -20.43 0.52
C SER A 10 15.61 -19.45 -0.08
N GLU A 11 16.13 -19.75 -1.28
CA GLU A 11 17.03 -18.84 -1.98
C GLU A 11 16.24 -17.71 -2.61
N LEU A 12 16.70 -16.47 -2.35
CA LEU A 12 16.13 -15.25 -2.88
C LEU A 12 16.95 -14.73 -4.05
N GLN A 13 16.28 -14.10 -5.00
CA GLN A 13 16.89 -13.40 -6.12
C GLN A 13 16.28 -12.04 -6.28
N LYS A 14 17.00 -11.13 -6.94
CA LYS A 14 16.43 -9.86 -7.38
C LYS A 14 15.19 -10.15 -8.24
N ASN A 15 14.10 -9.41 -8.02
CA ASN A 15 12.84 -9.61 -8.73
C ASN A 15 13.05 -9.50 -10.26
N PRO A 16 12.89 -10.59 -11.03
CA PRO A 16 13.14 -10.61 -12.46
C PRO A 16 11.94 -10.17 -13.31
N TYR A 17 10.73 -10.08 -12.71
CA TYR A 17 9.49 -9.85 -13.44
C TYR A 17 9.42 -8.44 -14.00
N GLN A 18 9.25 -8.33 -15.32
CA GLN A 18 9.14 -7.07 -16.05
C GLN A 18 7.73 -6.82 -16.55
N THR A 19 6.96 -7.88 -16.83
CA THR A 19 5.58 -7.81 -17.29
C THR A 19 4.63 -8.51 -16.32
N TRP A 20 3.35 -8.22 -16.42
CA TRP A 20 2.33 -8.94 -15.63
C TRP A 20 2.26 -10.41 -15.99
N GLN A 21 2.55 -10.76 -17.26
CA GLN A 21 2.61 -12.14 -17.71
C GLN A 21 3.74 -12.92 -17.06
N ASP A 22 4.88 -12.28 -16.75
CA ASP A 22 5.98 -12.89 -15.99
C ASP A 22 5.53 -13.31 -14.57
N VAL A 23 4.62 -12.52 -13.97
CA VAL A 23 4.07 -12.83 -12.64
C VAL A 23 3.04 -13.95 -12.71
N ASN A 24 2.19 -13.94 -13.73
CA ASN A 24 1.17 -14.95 -13.96
C ASN A 24 0.86 -15.03 -15.45
N SER A 25 1.06 -16.21 -16.05
CA SER A 25 0.87 -16.46 -17.48
C SER A 25 -0.55 -16.16 -18.01
N ASN A 26 -1.54 -16.07 -17.14
CA ASN A 26 -2.91 -15.66 -17.50
C ASN A 26 -3.10 -14.16 -17.59
N LEU A 27 -2.12 -13.37 -17.17
CA LEU A 27 -2.16 -11.92 -17.27
C LEU A 27 -1.58 -11.43 -18.62
N PRO A 28 -1.91 -10.21 -19.05
CA PRO A 28 -1.42 -9.69 -20.31
C PRO A 28 0.09 -9.44 -20.28
N ASP A 29 0.72 -9.55 -21.46
CA ASP A 29 2.13 -9.16 -21.65
C ASP A 29 2.26 -7.63 -21.72
N ILE A 30 2.06 -7.01 -20.58
CA ILE A 30 2.14 -5.56 -20.39
C ILE A 30 3.19 -5.28 -19.33
N LYS A 31 4.07 -4.30 -19.59
CA LYS A 31 5.09 -3.87 -18.65
C LYS A 31 4.49 -3.49 -17.30
N ILE A 32 5.12 -3.96 -16.22
CA ILE A 32 4.75 -3.56 -14.87
C ILE A 32 5.16 -2.10 -14.66
N GLU A 33 4.17 -1.26 -14.41
CA GLU A 33 4.37 0.17 -14.15
C GLU A 33 3.46 0.61 -13.01
N VAL A 34 4.06 0.99 -11.88
CA VAL A 34 3.37 1.37 -10.65
C VAL A 34 3.75 2.80 -10.31
N LEU A 35 2.77 3.68 -10.32
CA LEU A 35 2.92 5.09 -9.95
C LEU A 35 2.56 5.24 -8.48
N GLY A 36 3.50 5.70 -7.67
CA GLY A 36 3.27 5.85 -6.24
C GLY A 36 3.95 7.07 -5.64
N PRO A 37 3.60 7.39 -4.40
CA PRO A 37 4.18 8.52 -3.69
C PRO A 37 5.63 8.27 -3.27
N PRO A 38 6.39 9.34 -2.96
CA PRO A 38 7.79 9.27 -2.52
C PRO A 38 7.93 8.67 -1.11
N PRO A 39 9.17 8.38 -0.66
CA PRO A 39 9.44 7.79 0.66
C PRO A 39 8.92 8.59 1.86
N THR A 40 8.69 9.88 1.70
CA THR A 40 8.17 10.78 2.74
C THR A 40 6.66 10.65 2.98
N SER A 41 5.96 9.90 2.12
CA SER A 41 4.50 9.78 2.14
C SER A 41 4.00 8.67 3.06
N GLY A 42 3.07 8.98 3.96
CA GLY A 42 2.35 7.98 4.76
C GLY A 42 1.49 7.02 3.92
N THR A 43 1.11 7.38 2.70
CA THR A 43 0.43 6.48 1.75
C THR A 43 1.39 5.39 1.26
N ARG A 44 2.66 5.74 1.03
CA ARG A 44 3.70 4.75 0.71
C ARG A 44 3.93 3.78 1.87
N ASP A 45 4.00 4.28 3.10
CA ASP A 45 4.12 3.42 4.29
C ASP A 45 2.94 2.46 4.41
N ALA A 46 1.73 2.96 4.20
CA ALA A 46 0.52 2.12 4.21
C ALA A 46 0.56 1.03 3.13
N PHE A 47 1.02 1.35 1.92
CA PHE A 47 1.18 0.36 0.85
C PHE A 47 2.21 -0.72 1.22
N VAL A 48 3.35 -0.32 1.76
CA VAL A 48 4.39 -1.24 2.22
C VAL A 48 3.85 -2.19 3.31
N GLU A 49 3.17 -1.67 4.33
CA GLU A 49 2.65 -2.47 5.44
C GLU A 49 1.46 -3.35 5.01
N LEU A 50 0.51 -2.79 4.27
CA LEU A 50 -0.79 -3.45 4.02
C LEU A 50 -0.80 -4.32 2.76
N ALA A 51 0.05 -4.03 1.77
CA ALA A 51 0.13 -4.80 0.55
C ALA A 51 1.42 -5.62 0.49
N MET A 52 2.59 -4.98 0.54
CA MET A 52 3.86 -5.66 0.32
C MET A 52 4.20 -6.64 1.46
N GLU A 53 4.14 -6.20 2.72
CA GLU A 53 4.43 -7.07 3.86
C GLU A 53 3.42 -8.22 4.00
N LYS A 54 2.12 -7.92 3.82
CA LYS A 54 1.09 -8.98 3.84
C LYS A 54 1.29 -9.96 2.68
N GLY A 55 1.63 -9.47 1.48
CA GLY A 55 1.96 -10.33 0.35
C GLY A 55 3.19 -11.18 0.61
N ALA A 56 4.25 -10.61 1.17
CA ALA A 56 5.47 -11.34 1.53
C ALA A 56 5.20 -12.48 2.54
N LYS A 57 4.31 -12.27 3.52
CA LYS A 57 3.88 -13.31 4.48
C LYS A 57 3.18 -14.50 3.82
N SER A 58 2.60 -14.33 2.65
CA SER A 58 1.99 -15.45 1.90
C SER A 58 3.02 -16.34 1.18
N ILE A 59 4.28 -15.92 1.11
CA ILE A 59 5.39 -16.67 0.53
C ILE A 59 6.04 -17.50 1.64
N LEU A 60 5.92 -18.82 1.56
CA LEU A 60 6.33 -19.76 2.62
C LEU A 60 7.75 -19.52 3.12
N SER A 61 8.73 -19.40 2.22
CA SER A 61 10.13 -19.18 2.59
C SER A 61 10.38 -17.85 3.32
N LEU A 62 9.63 -16.81 2.97
CA LEU A 62 9.72 -15.52 3.66
C LEU A 62 9.02 -15.55 5.02
N GLU A 63 7.92 -16.26 5.15
CA GLU A 63 7.24 -16.45 6.44
C GLU A 63 8.07 -17.32 7.40
N GLU A 64 8.74 -18.37 6.90
CA GLU A 64 9.70 -19.17 7.66
C GLU A 64 10.88 -18.30 8.14
N LEU A 65 11.45 -17.48 7.27
CA LEU A 65 12.48 -16.51 7.65
C LEU A 65 12.00 -15.60 8.77
N ARG A 66 10.80 -15.02 8.63
CA ARG A 66 10.20 -14.10 9.62
C ARG A 66 10.05 -14.73 11.00
N THR A 67 9.68 -16.00 11.05
CA THR A 67 9.40 -16.75 12.30
C THR A 67 10.60 -17.46 12.87
N SER A 68 11.71 -17.57 12.13
CA SER A 68 12.90 -18.33 12.53
C SER A 68 13.63 -17.75 13.75
N SER A 69 13.74 -16.44 13.83
CA SER A 69 14.48 -15.74 14.87
C SER A 69 14.19 -14.23 14.88
N LYS A 70 14.69 -13.51 15.90
CA LYS A 70 14.64 -12.04 15.91
C LYS A 70 15.37 -11.43 14.71
N ASN A 71 16.53 -11.97 14.34
CA ASN A 71 17.29 -11.50 13.18
C ASN A 71 16.58 -11.86 11.87
N GLY A 72 15.97 -13.04 11.77
CA GLY A 72 15.15 -13.44 10.62
C GLY A 72 13.96 -12.51 10.40
N LYS A 73 13.32 -12.05 11.48
CA LYS A 73 12.25 -11.05 11.39
C LYS A 73 12.75 -9.72 10.81
N ILE A 74 13.92 -9.24 11.28
CA ILE A 74 14.52 -7.98 10.78
C ILE A 74 14.87 -8.11 9.29
N GLU A 75 15.42 -9.26 8.88
CA GLU A 75 15.75 -9.52 7.48
C GLU A 75 14.50 -9.60 6.60
N PHE A 76 13.47 -10.30 7.07
CA PHE A 76 12.16 -10.32 6.41
C PHE A 76 11.60 -8.90 6.21
N GLU A 77 11.58 -8.07 7.25
CA GLU A 77 11.09 -6.69 7.16
C GLU A 77 11.89 -5.89 6.13
N LYS A 78 13.21 -6.03 6.10
CA LYS A 78 14.06 -5.40 5.10
C LYS A 78 13.68 -5.81 3.68
N ILE A 79 13.46 -7.09 3.43
CA ILE A 79 13.07 -7.61 2.11
C ILE A 79 11.66 -7.14 1.75
N ALA A 80 10.70 -7.31 2.65
CA ALA A 80 9.29 -7.00 2.42
C ALA A 80 9.03 -5.49 2.23
N HIS A 81 9.83 -4.63 2.86
CA HIS A 81 9.66 -3.17 2.80
C HIS A 81 10.49 -2.51 1.68
N THR A 82 11.36 -3.25 1.00
CA THR A 82 12.17 -2.70 -0.09
C THR A 82 11.37 -2.65 -1.38
N ILE A 83 11.03 -1.46 -1.83
CA ILE A 83 10.43 -1.23 -3.17
C ILE A 83 11.53 -1.35 -4.22
N ARG A 84 11.19 -1.89 -5.38
CA ARG A 84 12.11 -2.05 -6.51
C ARG A 84 12.44 -0.71 -7.17
N GLU A 85 13.71 -0.55 -7.59
CA GLU A 85 14.25 0.68 -8.18
C GLU A 85 14.67 0.51 -9.65
N ASP A 86 14.17 -0.52 -10.31
CA ASP A 86 14.51 -0.87 -11.70
C ASP A 86 13.55 -0.23 -12.73
N GLY A 87 12.77 0.75 -12.30
CA GLY A 87 11.84 1.49 -13.15
C GLY A 87 10.43 0.93 -13.22
N ALA A 88 10.12 -0.20 -12.54
CA ALA A 88 8.75 -0.69 -12.44
C ALA A 88 7.92 0.11 -11.41
N PHE A 89 8.55 0.61 -10.36
CA PHE A 89 7.94 1.58 -9.46
C PHE A 89 8.46 2.98 -9.78
N ILE A 90 7.55 3.90 -10.03
CA ILE A 90 7.84 5.29 -10.43
C ILE A 90 7.31 6.23 -9.36
N GLU A 91 8.20 7.02 -8.77
CA GLU A 91 7.80 8.06 -7.84
C GLU A 91 7.11 9.20 -8.61
N ALA A 92 5.82 9.39 -8.35
CA ALA A 92 4.99 10.32 -9.10
C ALA A 92 4.73 11.65 -8.36
N GLY A 93 5.42 11.86 -7.22
CA GLY A 93 5.27 13.03 -6.36
C GLY A 93 4.30 12.82 -5.20
N GLU A 94 4.26 13.78 -4.28
CA GLU A 94 3.42 13.73 -3.07
C GLU A 94 1.95 14.07 -3.35
N ASN A 95 1.66 14.71 -4.47
CA ASN A 95 0.31 15.12 -4.84
C ASN A 95 -0.40 13.99 -5.60
N ASP A 96 -1.36 13.35 -4.96
CA ASP A 96 -2.15 12.25 -5.53
C ASP A 96 -2.85 12.63 -6.85
N ASN A 97 -3.18 13.90 -7.08
CA ASN A 97 -3.72 14.37 -8.36
C ASN A 97 -2.74 14.18 -9.52
N LEU A 98 -1.43 14.27 -9.29
CA LEU A 98 -0.42 14.01 -10.32
C LEU A 98 -0.40 12.53 -10.70
N ILE A 99 -0.62 11.64 -9.74
CA ILE A 99 -0.74 10.20 -10.00
C ILE A 99 -1.94 9.93 -10.90
N ILE A 100 -3.10 10.52 -10.56
CA ILE A 100 -4.32 10.39 -11.37
C ILE A 100 -4.13 10.90 -12.80
N GLN A 101 -3.52 12.08 -12.97
CA GLN A 101 -3.23 12.62 -14.30
C GLN A 101 -2.33 11.69 -15.14
N LYS A 102 -1.32 11.09 -14.52
CA LYS A 102 -0.45 10.12 -15.19
C LYS A 102 -1.18 8.83 -15.54
N LEU A 103 -2.09 8.35 -14.69
CA LEU A 103 -2.93 7.17 -14.99
C LEU A 103 -3.85 7.41 -16.18
N ILE A 104 -4.43 8.60 -16.32
CA ILE A 104 -5.25 8.97 -17.48
C ILE A 104 -4.43 8.91 -18.77
N GLN A 105 -3.15 9.29 -18.71
CA GLN A 105 -2.24 9.24 -19.85
C GLN A 105 -1.68 7.85 -20.13
N ASN A 106 -1.59 7.00 -19.08
CA ASN A 106 -1.11 5.62 -19.16
C ASN A 106 -2.09 4.65 -18.51
N PRO A 107 -3.13 4.20 -19.22
CA PRO A 107 -4.18 3.33 -18.69
C PRO A 107 -3.69 1.92 -18.31
N ASN A 108 -2.47 1.54 -18.67
CA ASN A 108 -1.86 0.27 -18.32
C ASN A 108 -1.10 0.30 -16.98
N ALA A 109 -0.90 1.50 -16.41
CA ALA A 109 -0.23 1.65 -15.14
C ALA A 109 -1.18 1.43 -13.94
N ILE A 110 -0.61 1.11 -12.79
CA ILE A 110 -1.31 1.06 -11.50
C ILE A 110 -0.89 2.28 -10.68
N GLY A 111 -1.84 2.94 -10.02
CA GLY A 111 -1.58 4.07 -9.12
C GLY A 111 -1.81 3.70 -7.65
N ILE A 112 -0.98 4.24 -6.77
CA ILE A 112 -1.09 4.11 -5.32
C ILE A 112 -1.34 5.49 -4.72
N PHE A 113 -2.54 5.70 -4.19
CA PHE A 113 -2.96 6.97 -3.61
C PHE A 113 -4.15 6.79 -2.66
N GLY A 114 -4.53 7.84 -1.94
CA GLY A 114 -5.59 7.80 -0.95
C GLY A 114 -6.99 7.60 -1.54
N PHE A 115 -7.87 6.89 -0.84
CA PHE A 115 -9.25 6.59 -1.28
C PHE A 115 -10.06 7.85 -1.61
N SER A 116 -9.88 8.93 -0.88
CA SER A 116 -10.59 10.20 -1.14
C SER A 116 -10.36 10.75 -2.56
N PHE A 117 -9.17 10.52 -3.12
CA PHE A 117 -8.86 10.92 -4.50
C PHE A 117 -9.48 9.96 -5.52
N LEU A 118 -9.57 8.66 -5.21
CA LEU A 118 -10.32 7.71 -6.03
C LEU A 118 -11.79 8.09 -6.10
N ASP A 119 -12.41 8.34 -4.96
CA ASP A 119 -13.82 8.69 -4.83
C ASP A 119 -14.19 9.94 -5.63
N GLN A 120 -13.31 10.96 -5.63
CA GLN A 120 -13.48 12.18 -6.40
C GLN A 120 -13.21 12.04 -7.91
N ASN A 121 -12.66 10.93 -8.37
CA ASN A 121 -12.22 10.73 -9.76
C ASN A 121 -12.70 9.37 -10.34
N THR A 122 -13.82 8.86 -9.87
CA THR A 122 -14.39 7.57 -10.32
C THR A 122 -14.81 7.58 -11.80
N ASP A 123 -14.93 8.76 -12.39
CA ASP A 123 -15.16 8.98 -13.84
C ASP A 123 -13.88 8.81 -14.68
N LYS A 124 -12.69 8.79 -14.07
CA LYS A 124 -11.38 8.77 -14.75
C LYS A 124 -10.55 7.54 -14.42
N VAL A 125 -10.66 7.04 -13.21
CA VAL A 125 -9.86 5.91 -12.70
C VAL A 125 -10.75 4.90 -11.99
N GLN A 126 -10.36 3.64 -12.04
CA GLN A 126 -11.07 2.54 -11.39
C GLN A 126 -10.27 2.01 -10.22
N GLY A 127 -10.91 1.80 -9.08
CA GLY A 127 -10.28 1.15 -7.93
C GLY A 127 -10.11 -0.36 -8.11
N SER A 128 -8.95 -0.86 -7.74
CA SER A 128 -8.64 -2.29 -7.85
C SER A 128 -9.43 -3.11 -6.83
N ILE A 129 -9.97 -4.25 -7.28
CA ILE A 129 -10.58 -5.25 -6.40
C ILE A 129 -9.45 -6.03 -5.71
N VAL A 130 -9.49 -6.10 -4.38
CA VAL A 130 -8.51 -6.85 -3.59
C VAL A 130 -9.24 -7.87 -2.72
N ASN A 131 -8.87 -9.16 -2.84
CA ASN A 131 -9.53 -10.28 -2.14
C ASN A 131 -11.06 -10.23 -2.28
N SER A 132 -11.56 -9.99 -3.49
CA SER A 132 -12.97 -9.88 -3.83
C SER A 132 -13.71 -8.67 -3.23
N ALA A 133 -13.01 -7.75 -2.56
CA ALA A 133 -13.59 -6.51 -2.04
C ALA A 133 -13.27 -5.34 -2.97
N ILE A 134 -14.28 -4.54 -3.30
CA ILE A 134 -14.12 -3.28 -4.02
C ILE A 134 -13.74 -2.16 -3.02
N PRO A 135 -12.95 -1.16 -3.42
CA PRO A 135 -12.65 0.00 -2.58
C PRO A 135 -13.85 0.96 -2.56
N SER A 136 -14.81 0.68 -1.72
CA SER A 136 -15.95 1.56 -1.44
C SER A 136 -15.87 2.09 -0.02
N PHE A 137 -16.53 3.22 0.25
CA PHE A 137 -16.62 3.80 1.59
C PHE A 137 -17.09 2.76 2.62
N ASP A 138 -18.18 2.04 2.31
CA ASP A 138 -18.73 1.01 3.20
C ASP A 138 -17.76 -0.14 3.48
N ASN A 139 -17.07 -0.64 2.45
CA ASN A 139 -16.11 -1.72 2.63
C ASN A 139 -14.87 -1.28 3.43
N ILE A 140 -14.46 -0.02 3.28
CA ILE A 140 -13.36 0.57 4.05
C ILE A 140 -13.80 0.77 5.51
N LEU A 141 -14.95 1.38 5.74
CA LEU A 141 -15.49 1.63 7.07
C LEU A 141 -15.69 0.32 7.87
N GLN A 142 -16.17 -0.73 7.20
CA GLN A 142 -16.39 -2.05 7.80
C GLN A 142 -15.11 -2.91 7.89
N GLY A 143 -13.94 -2.40 7.45
CA GLY A 143 -12.68 -3.15 7.43
C GLY A 143 -12.66 -4.34 6.47
N LYS A 144 -13.58 -4.38 5.50
CA LYS A 144 -13.67 -5.44 4.49
C LYS A 144 -12.65 -5.26 3.37
N TYR A 145 -12.28 -4.01 3.05
CA TYR A 145 -11.24 -3.75 2.06
C TYR A 145 -9.86 -3.95 2.69
N PRO A 146 -9.06 -4.94 2.23
CA PRO A 146 -7.87 -5.39 2.96
C PRO A 146 -6.74 -4.37 3.04
N ILE A 147 -6.72 -3.41 2.09
CA ILE A 147 -5.74 -2.32 2.03
C ILE A 147 -6.39 -1.06 2.60
N SER A 148 -6.82 -1.15 3.85
CA SER A 148 -7.37 -0.01 4.60
C SER A 148 -6.83 0.00 6.02
N ARG A 149 -6.73 1.18 6.60
CA ARG A 149 -6.34 1.39 7.99
C ARG A 149 -7.07 2.57 8.59
N SER A 150 -7.26 2.54 9.90
CA SER A 150 -7.76 3.68 10.64
C SER A 150 -6.76 4.83 10.61
N LEU A 151 -7.26 6.04 10.51
CA LEU A 151 -6.49 7.25 10.74
C LEU A 151 -6.60 7.65 12.21
N PHE A 152 -5.51 8.10 12.79
CA PHE A 152 -5.45 8.56 14.17
C PHE A 152 -4.90 9.99 14.20
N PHE A 153 -5.48 10.81 15.05
CA PHE A 153 -4.83 12.05 15.44
C PHE A 153 -4.50 12.03 16.92
N TYR A 154 -3.47 12.75 17.29
CA TYR A 154 -2.94 12.71 18.65
C TYR A 154 -3.12 14.06 19.33
N VAL A 155 -3.64 14.04 20.55
CA VAL A 155 -3.80 15.23 21.38
C VAL A 155 -2.83 15.16 22.55
N LYS A 156 -2.08 16.25 22.76
CA LYS A 156 -1.17 16.32 23.90
C LYS A 156 -1.95 16.35 25.21
N LYS A 157 -1.85 15.30 26.01
CA LYS A 157 -2.64 15.09 27.23
C LYS A 157 -2.61 16.28 28.21
N ASN A 158 -1.44 16.93 28.34
CA ASN A 158 -1.31 18.11 29.19
C ASN A 158 -2.10 19.32 28.67
N HIS A 159 -2.31 19.44 27.36
CA HIS A 159 -3.09 20.54 26.78
C HIS A 159 -4.59 20.40 27.05
N ILE A 160 -5.11 19.18 27.19
CA ILE A 160 -6.52 18.93 27.54
C ILE A 160 -6.86 19.59 28.87
N ARG A 161 -5.94 19.55 29.84
CA ARG A 161 -6.14 20.16 31.17
C ARG A 161 -6.09 21.70 31.14
N MET A 162 -5.31 22.26 30.20
CA MET A 162 -5.11 23.69 30.10
C MET A 162 -6.13 24.39 29.19
N LYS A 163 -6.72 23.65 28.26
CA LYS A 163 -7.68 24.16 27.27
C LYS A 163 -8.90 23.24 27.22
N PRO A 164 -9.93 23.44 28.06
CA PRO A 164 -11.14 22.59 28.08
C PRO A 164 -11.82 22.45 26.70
N SER A 165 -11.83 23.52 25.89
CA SER A 165 -12.37 23.52 24.53
C SER A 165 -11.72 22.49 23.58
N LEU A 166 -10.52 22.02 23.91
CA LEU A 166 -9.86 20.98 23.12
C LEU A 166 -10.60 19.63 23.20
N THR A 167 -11.16 19.32 24.38
CA THR A 167 -11.96 18.11 24.55
C THR A 167 -13.27 18.19 23.76
N GLU A 168 -13.91 19.36 23.75
CA GLU A 168 -15.13 19.58 22.96
C GLU A 168 -14.85 19.50 21.47
N TYR A 169 -13.76 20.12 21.01
CA TYR A 169 -13.31 20.01 19.62
C TYR A 169 -13.06 18.55 19.19
N VAL A 170 -12.38 17.76 20.04
CA VAL A 170 -12.14 16.33 19.75
C VAL A 170 -13.44 15.57 19.64
N LYS A 171 -14.40 15.81 20.56
CA LYS A 171 -15.72 15.16 20.53
C LYS A 171 -16.48 15.50 19.27
N GLU A 172 -16.51 16.78 18.89
CA GLU A 172 -17.17 17.25 17.66
C GLU A 172 -16.52 16.65 16.42
N PHE A 173 -15.19 16.67 16.34
CA PHE A 173 -14.43 16.13 15.22
C PHE A 173 -14.61 14.61 15.04
N THR A 174 -14.91 13.88 16.09
CA THR A 174 -15.13 12.42 16.08
C THR A 174 -16.62 12.03 16.19
N SER A 175 -17.53 13.00 16.12
CA SER A 175 -18.98 12.74 16.13
C SER A 175 -19.44 12.24 14.75
N ASP A 176 -20.55 11.50 14.74
CA ASP A 176 -21.18 10.97 13.52
C ASP A 176 -22.06 12.02 12.79
N ASN A 177 -21.87 13.33 13.04
CA ASN A 177 -22.64 14.42 12.43
C ASN A 177 -22.04 14.90 11.11
#